data_5407b99ac58767fce81deedf1bca5cce
#
_entry.id   5407b99ac58767fce81deedf1bca5cce
#
_cell.length_a   1.000
_cell.length_b   1.000
_cell.length_c   1.000
_cell.angle_alpha   90.00
_cell.angle_beta   90.00
_cell.angle_gamma   90.00
#
_symmetry.space_group_name_H-M   'P 1'
#
loop_
_entity.id
_entity.type
_entity.pdbx_description
1 polymer ?
#
loop_
_entity_poly.entity_id
_entity_poly.type
_entity_poly.pdbx_seq_one_letter_code
_entity_poly.pdbx_strand_id
1 'polypeptide(L)' 'MSENDDIIHLIPTRYANDFRIGYNRDEFIVEVGQSFEGSEAFFWRIVCTPPHAQAFLVLLQECVAQYGGEYGPIPRPEEP' A
#
# COMPACT_ATOMS: atom_id res chain seq x y z
N MET A 1 -19.07 12.16 -15.67
CA MET A 1 -17.91 11.78 -14.86
C MET A 1 -18.03 12.43 -13.49
N SER A 2 -17.78 11.70 -12.43
CA SER A 2 -17.91 12.24 -11.09
C SER A 2 -16.67 13.04 -10.70
N GLU A 3 -16.83 13.93 -9.70
CA GLU A 3 -15.69 14.67 -9.15
C GLU A 3 -14.62 13.75 -8.61
N ASN A 4 -15.01 12.60 -8.05
CA ASN A 4 -14.06 11.64 -7.50
C ASN A 4 -13.14 11.06 -8.58
N ASP A 5 -13.66 10.81 -9.77
CA ASP A 5 -12.84 10.30 -10.87
C ASP A 5 -11.79 11.32 -11.29
N ASP A 6 -12.17 12.61 -11.34
CA ASP A 6 -11.24 13.67 -11.68
C ASP A 6 -10.13 13.78 -10.64
N ILE A 7 -10.46 13.66 -9.34
CA ILE A 7 -9.50 13.70 -8.25
C ILE A 7 -8.52 12.53 -8.37
N ILE A 8 -9.02 11.33 -8.65
CA ILE A 8 -8.18 10.13 -8.80
C ILE A 8 -7.17 10.32 -9.93
N HIS A 9 -7.59 10.90 -11.04
CA HIS A 9 -6.70 11.14 -12.16
C HIS A 9 -5.57 12.14 -11.86
N LEU A 10 -5.77 13.01 -10.86
CA LEU A 10 -4.77 13.98 -10.47
C LEU A 10 -3.74 13.43 -9.48
N ILE A 11 -3.97 12.25 -8.92
CA ILE A 11 -3.04 11.66 -7.96
C ILE A 11 -1.90 10.99 -8.72
N PRO A 12 -0.63 11.37 -8.44
CA PRO A 12 0.52 10.74 -9.09
C PRO A 12 0.57 9.25 -8.76
N THR A 13 1.01 8.47 -9.73
CA THR A 13 1.17 7.03 -9.60
C THR A 13 2.66 6.69 -9.62
N ARG A 14 3.10 5.89 -8.64
CA ARG A 14 4.47 5.38 -8.60
C ARG A 14 4.47 3.90 -8.31
N TYR A 15 5.39 3.20 -8.93
CA TYR A 15 5.64 1.81 -8.61
C TYR A 15 6.31 1.71 -7.24
N ALA A 16 5.86 0.77 -6.44
CA ALA A 16 6.43 0.52 -5.11
C ALA A 16 6.56 -0.98 -4.88
N ASN A 17 7.67 -1.39 -4.31
CA ASN A 17 7.90 -2.78 -3.95
C ASN A 17 8.55 -2.92 -2.57
N ASP A 18 8.67 -1.82 -1.83
CA ASP A 18 9.29 -1.82 -0.52
C ASP A 18 8.41 -1.01 0.44
N PHE A 19 8.09 -1.59 1.59
CA PHE A 19 7.17 -1.00 2.53
C PHE A 19 7.72 -1.15 3.94
N ARG A 20 7.57 -0.11 4.74
CA ARG A 20 7.87 -0.15 6.17
C ARG A 20 6.69 0.38 6.93
N ILE A 21 6.34 -0.29 8.02
CA ILE A 21 5.20 0.10 8.83
C ILE A 21 5.66 0.19 10.28
N GLY A 22 5.38 1.32 10.91
CA GLY A 22 5.62 1.53 12.31
C GLY A 22 4.37 2.06 12.98
N TYR A 23 4.39 2.09 14.29
CA TYR A 23 3.24 2.58 15.03
C TYR A 23 3.67 3.10 16.39
N ASN A 24 2.84 3.95 16.93
CA ASN A 24 2.84 4.27 18.33
C ASN A 24 1.39 4.17 18.83
N ARG A 25 1.11 4.62 20.03
CA ARG A 25 -0.23 4.50 20.59
C ARG A 25 -1.29 5.20 19.75
N ASP A 26 -0.95 6.32 19.13
CA ASP A 26 -1.93 7.22 18.53
C ASP A 26 -1.96 7.14 17.01
N GLU A 27 -0.96 6.53 16.37
CA GLU A 27 -0.90 6.56 14.92
C GLU A 27 -0.12 5.39 14.33
N PHE A 28 -0.43 5.09 13.08
CA PHE A 28 0.36 4.20 12.25
C PHE A 28 1.06 5.01 11.18
N ILE A 29 2.29 4.64 10.88
CA ILE A 29 3.11 5.29 9.88
C ILE A 29 3.48 4.25 8.83
N VAL A 30 3.13 4.51 7.57
CA VAL A 30 3.42 3.62 6.46
C VAL A 30 4.38 4.35 5.53
N GLU A 31 5.55 3.78 5.33
CA GLU A 31 6.51 4.30 4.36
C GLU A 31 6.49 3.41 3.13
N VAL A 32 6.47 4.03 1.97
CA VAL A 32 6.35 3.37 0.68
C VAL A 32 7.54 3.76 -0.17
N GLY A 33 8.18 2.78 -0.77
CA GLY A 33 9.37 3.04 -1.54
C GLY A 33 9.65 1.97 -2.57
N GLN A 34 10.86 2.04 -3.10
CA GLN A 34 11.33 1.12 -4.11
C GLN A 34 12.74 0.66 -3.77
N SER A 35 12.94 -0.63 -3.88
CA SER A 35 14.25 -1.25 -3.72
C SER A 35 14.66 -1.89 -5.05
N PHE A 36 15.87 -1.64 -5.48
CA PHE A 36 16.38 -2.17 -6.74
C PHE A 36 17.89 -2.29 -6.66
N GLU A 37 18.41 -3.50 -6.87
CA GLU A 37 19.85 -3.79 -6.88
C GLU A 37 20.60 -3.25 -5.66
N GLY A 38 20.02 -3.45 -4.47
CA GLY A 38 20.65 -3.01 -3.24
C GLY A 38 20.47 -1.54 -2.89
N SER A 39 19.83 -0.77 -3.75
CA SER A 39 19.46 0.61 -3.45
C SER A 39 18.03 0.66 -2.94
N GLU A 40 17.81 1.49 -1.93
CA GLU A 40 16.48 1.72 -1.38
C GLU A 40 16.17 3.20 -1.44
N ALA A 41 14.93 3.53 -1.80
CA ALA A 41 14.45 4.90 -1.77
C ALA A 41 13.01 4.92 -1.32
N PHE A 42 12.74 5.58 -0.20
CA PHE A 42 11.38 5.77 0.28
C PHE A 42 10.93 7.17 -0.14
N PHE A 43 9.80 7.24 -0.81
CA PHE A 43 9.33 8.48 -1.40
C PHE A 43 8.00 8.98 -0.83
N TRP A 44 7.29 8.15 -0.09
CA TRP A 44 6.02 8.53 0.51
C TRP A 44 5.95 8.06 1.94
N ARG A 45 5.35 8.88 2.78
CA ARG A 45 5.03 8.53 4.17
C ARG A 45 3.59 8.91 4.42
N ILE A 46 2.82 7.95 4.90
CA ILE A 46 1.41 8.14 5.20
C ILE A 46 1.22 7.90 6.68
N VAL A 47 0.46 8.80 7.33
CA VAL A 47 0.14 8.66 8.76
C VAL A 47 -1.37 8.58 8.88
N CYS A 48 -1.84 7.63 9.66
CA CYS A 48 -3.25 7.50 9.94
C CYS A 48 -3.48 7.03 11.38
N THR A 49 -4.71 7.18 11.86
CA THR A 49 -5.07 6.70 13.18
C THR A 49 -5.18 5.18 13.19
N PRO A 50 -5.07 4.52 14.36
CA PRO A 50 -5.21 3.07 14.42
C PRO A 50 -6.53 2.54 13.83
N PRO A 51 -7.70 3.14 14.08
CA PRO A 51 -8.93 2.64 13.43
C PRO A 51 -8.88 2.72 11.90
N HIS A 52 -8.28 3.76 11.34
CA HIS A 52 -8.15 3.88 9.88
C HIS A 52 -7.15 2.88 9.33
N ALA A 53 -6.08 2.60 10.08
CA ALA A 53 -5.12 1.57 9.68
C ALA A 53 -5.79 0.20 9.63
N GLN A 54 -6.64 -0.11 10.62
CA GLN A 54 -7.37 -1.36 10.63
C GLN A 54 -8.36 -1.46 9.48
N ALA A 55 -9.05 -0.36 9.17
CA ALA A 55 -9.95 -0.32 8.02
C ALA A 55 -9.20 -0.57 6.70
N PHE A 56 -8.03 0.03 6.56
CA PHE A 56 -7.18 -0.20 5.40
C PHE A 56 -6.78 -1.67 5.27
N LEU A 57 -6.40 -2.29 6.39
CA LEU A 57 -6.04 -3.71 6.38
C LEU A 57 -7.19 -4.58 5.89
N VAL A 58 -8.41 -4.33 6.38
CA VAL A 58 -9.59 -5.10 5.96
C VAL A 58 -9.83 -4.96 4.46
N LEU A 59 -9.75 -3.74 3.93
CA LEU A 59 -9.94 -3.52 2.50
C LEU A 59 -8.88 -4.26 1.68
N LEU A 60 -7.64 -4.21 2.10
CA LEU A 60 -6.57 -4.89 1.41
C LEU A 60 -6.76 -6.41 1.45
N GLN A 61 -7.15 -6.95 2.60
CA GLN A 61 -7.43 -8.38 2.74
C GLN A 61 -8.55 -8.83 1.80
N GLU A 62 -9.61 -8.05 1.68
CA GLU A 62 -10.72 -8.36 0.79
C GLU A 62 -10.27 -8.39 -0.67
N CYS A 63 -9.46 -7.43 -1.08
CA CYS A 63 -8.95 -7.38 -2.45
C CYS A 63 -8.01 -8.55 -2.75
N VAL A 64 -7.15 -8.89 -1.80
CA VAL A 64 -6.23 -10.03 -1.95
C VAL A 64 -7.02 -11.33 -2.08
N ALA A 65 -8.09 -11.49 -1.29
CA ALA A 65 -8.94 -12.68 -1.39
C ALA A 65 -9.67 -12.75 -2.73
N GLN A 66 -10.19 -11.63 -3.22
CA GLN A 66 -10.84 -11.59 -4.53
C GLN A 66 -9.86 -11.91 -5.66
N TYR A 67 -8.67 -11.36 -5.57
CA TYR A 67 -7.62 -11.66 -6.55
C TYR A 67 -7.34 -13.17 -6.61
N GLY A 68 -7.19 -13.79 -5.43
CA GLY A 68 -6.93 -15.24 -5.36
C GLY A 68 -8.04 -16.07 -5.97
N GLY A 69 -9.29 -15.62 -5.84
CA GLY A 69 -10.43 -16.30 -6.46
C GLY A 69 -10.47 -16.18 -7.97
N GLU A 70 -9.98 -15.05 -8.49
CA GLU A 70 -10.00 -14.80 -9.94
C GLU A 70 -8.76 -15.35 -10.66
N TYR A 71 -7.60 -15.22 -10.04
CA TYR A 71 -6.31 -15.45 -10.71
C TYR A 71 -5.46 -16.54 -10.05
N GLY A 72 -5.92 -17.09 -8.93
CA GLY A 72 -5.17 -18.08 -8.20
C GLY A 72 -4.28 -17.52 -7.11
N PRO A 73 -3.56 -18.39 -6.40
CA PRO A 73 -2.76 -17.95 -5.26
C PRO A 73 -1.67 -16.95 -5.64
N ILE A 74 -1.44 -16.00 -4.76
CA ILE A 74 -0.38 -15.01 -4.94
C ILE A 74 0.93 -15.61 -4.45
N PRO A 75 1.96 -15.74 -5.31
CA PRO A 75 3.25 -16.24 -4.85
C PRO A 75 3.96 -15.19 -3.99
N ARG A 76 4.92 -15.65 -3.20
CA ARG A 76 5.77 -14.73 -2.47
C ARG A 76 6.55 -13.86 -3.43
N PRO A 77 6.77 -12.58 -3.10
CA PRO A 77 7.64 -11.75 -3.93
C PRO A 77 9.05 -12.31 -3.92
N GLU A 78 9.71 -12.22 -5.06
CA GLU A 78 11.12 -12.57 -5.15
C GLU A 78 11.94 -11.56 -4.36
N GLU A 79 12.92 -12.05 -3.63
CA GLU A 79 13.81 -11.15 -2.92
C GLU A 79 14.72 -10.44 -3.91
N PRO A 80 14.92 -9.12 -3.71
CA PRO A 80 15.78 -8.36 -4.59
C PRO A 80 17.24 -8.75 -4.50
#